data_63ec11347704b1e9f03ce63168dce58a
#
_entry.id   63ec11347704b1e9f03ce63168dce58a
#
_cell.length_a   1.000
_cell.length_b   1.000
_cell.length_c   1.000
_cell.angle_alpha   90.00
_cell.angle_beta   90.00
_cell.angle_gamma   90.00
#
_symmetry.space_group_name_H-M   'P 1'
#
loop_
_entity.id
_entity.type
_entity.pdbx_description
1 polymer ?
#
loop_
_entity_poly.entity_id
_entity_poly.type
_entity_poly.pdbx_seq_one_letter_code
_entity_poly.pdbx_strand_id
1 'polypeptide(L)'
;NKAEANDSCKIEVVVLDPGHFHASLLQKETLTDVSDTIRIYAPEGIAVNQYLESIDSYNQRAESPTTWKKQVYTGDDYLQKMLADHKGNVVVLAGNNQKKTRYIMESIKAGYHVLADKPLAINPQDFKLLTEAYQLAKEKNLLLYDLMTERYDILNIIEKELLHQTELFGDLQKGSPDNPSVIMESVHHFFKTVSGKPLIRPAWYYDVEQQGEGIADVTTHLIDLINWQCFPDKTIHYQSDVT
;
A
#
# COMPACT_ATOMS: atom_id res chain seq x y z
N ASN A 1 23.25 38.11 -6.26
CA ASN A 1 22.20 37.27 -6.83
C ASN A 1 22.09 36.03 -5.95
N LYS A 2 21.19 36.11 -4.96
CA LYS A 2 20.71 34.91 -4.26
C LYS A 2 19.80 34.20 -5.26
N ALA A 3 20.16 32.98 -5.67
CA ALA A 3 19.27 32.09 -6.34
C ALA A 3 18.05 31.88 -5.41
N GLU A 4 16.87 32.26 -5.86
CA GLU A 4 15.63 31.91 -5.23
C GLU A 4 15.59 30.37 -5.20
N ALA A 5 15.57 29.82 -3.99
CA ALA A 5 15.34 28.41 -3.79
C ALA A 5 13.97 28.12 -4.39
N ASN A 6 13.96 27.30 -5.42
CA ASN A 6 12.75 26.75 -6.04
C ASN A 6 11.98 26.08 -4.89
N ASP A 7 10.88 26.67 -4.48
CA ASP A 7 9.97 26.11 -3.49
C ASP A 7 9.23 24.93 -4.16
N SER A 8 10.02 23.85 -4.39
CA SER A 8 9.48 22.60 -4.92
C SER A 8 8.49 22.11 -3.88
N CYS A 9 7.24 22.01 -4.28
CA CYS A 9 6.13 21.52 -3.47
C CYS A 9 6.55 20.17 -2.84
N LYS A 10 6.94 20.19 -1.57
CA LYS A 10 7.33 18.98 -0.85
C LYS A 10 6.13 18.09 -0.67
N ILE A 11 6.36 16.79 -0.77
CA ILE A 11 5.38 15.77 -0.40
C ILE A 11 5.22 15.82 1.12
N GLU A 12 4.02 16.10 1.57
CA GLU A 12 3.64 16.14 2.98
C GLU A 12 2.73 14.95 3.30
N VAL A 13 3.29 13.99 4.03
CA VAL A 13 2.62 12.71 4.31
C VAL A 13 1.67 12.81 5.48
N VAL A 14 0.48 12.27 5.27
CA VAL A 14 -0.53 11.99 6.29
C VAL A 14 -0.71 10.47 6.37
N VAL A 15 -0.66 9.91 7.57
CA VAL A 15 -0.92 8.48 7.80
C VAL A 15 -2.23 8.35 8.56
N LEU A 16 -3.18 7.65 7.96
CA LEU A 16 -4.52 7.47 8.50
C LEU A 16 -4.72 6.03 8.96
N ASP A 17 -5.08 5.86 10.24
CA ASP A 17 -5.43 4.58 10.89
C ASP A 17 -4.40 3.46 10.58
N PRO A 18 -3.09 3.65 10.90
CA PRO A 18 -2.07 2.65 10.65
C PRO A 18 -2.30 1.41 11.51
N GLY A 19 -2.41 0.25 10.90
CA GLY A 19 -2.63 -1.02 11.60
C GLY A 19 -1.89 -2.20 10.99
N HIS A 20 -1.23 -1.99 9.85
CA HIS A 20 -0.36 -2.95 9.21
C HIS A 20 1.08 -2.42 9.17
N PHE A 21 2.08 -3.30 9.29
CA PHE A 21 3.49 -2.87 9.35
C PHE A 21 3.95 -2.12 8.09
N HIS A 22 3.26 -2.30 6.95
CA HIS A 22 3.54 -1.54 5.73
C HIS A 22 3.37 -0.03 5.92
N ALA A 23 2.55 0.41 6.87
CA ALA A 23 2.35 1.84 7.15
C ALA A 23 3.65 2.58 7.47
N SER A 24 4.63 1.90 8.07
CA SER A 24 5.91 2.48 8.46
C SER A 24 7.03 2.30 7.43
N LEU A 25 6.81 1.57 6.33
CA LEU A 25 7.88 1.29 5.36
C LEU A 25 8.36 2.55 4.64
N LEU A 26 7.48 3.50 4.37
CA LEU A 26 7.86 4.79 3.77
C LEU A 26 8.86 5.55 4.64
N GLN A 27 8.74 5.44 5.95
CA GLN A 27 9.59 6.13 6.92
C GLN A 27 10.89 5.38 7.24
N LYS A 28 11.09 4.22 6.64
CA LYS A 28 12.32 3.44 6.85
C LYS A 28 13.57 4.17 6.36
N GLU A 29 13.40 5.10 5.42
CA GLU A 29 14.47 5.93 4.88
C GLU A 29 14.07 7.41 4.86
N THR A 30 15.05 8.30 4.74
CA THR A 30 14.82 9.72 4.55
C THR A 30 14.76 10.01 3.05
N LEU A 31 13.67 10.63 2.61
CA LEU A 31 13.45 10.98 1.20
C LEU A 31 13.59 12.51 1.03
N THR A 32 14.35 12.94 0.04
CA THR A 32 14.71 14.37 -0.17
C THR A 32 13.51 15.25 -0.47
N ASP A 33 12.54 14.71 -1.23
CA ASP A 33 11.37 15.46 -1.69
C ASP A 33 10.15 15.32 -0.74
N VAL A 34 10.34 14.62 0.38
CA VAL A 34 9.31 14.41 1.40
C VAL A 34 9.64 15.24 2.63
N SER A 35 8.62 15.89 3.17
CA SER A 35 8.75 16.60 4.46
C SER A 35 9.17 15.64 5.57
N ASP A 36 10.05 16.07 6.46
CA ASP A 36 10.47 15.29 7.62
C ASP A 36 9.36 15.14 8.69
N THR A 37 8.23 15.77 8.47
CA THR A 37 7.10 15.78 9.40
C THR A 37 5.98 14.90 8.87
N ILE A 38 5.62 13.87 9.66
CA ILE A 38 4.50 12.98 9.39
C ILE A 38 3.32 13.38 10.27
N ARG A 39 2.15 13.51 9.67
CA ARG A 39 0.90 13.73 10.39
C ARG A 39 0.15 12.40 10.51
N ILE A 40 -0.19 12.01 11.72
CA ILE A 40 -0.82 10.73 12.04
C ILE A 40 -2.21 11.01 12.65
N TYR A 41 -3.23 10.42 12.05
CA TYR A 41 -4.61 10.46 12.56
C TYR A 41 -5.12 9.05 12.73
N ALA A 42 -5.46 8.66 13.95
CA ALA A 42 -5.81 7.28 14.27
C ALA A 42 -6.72 7.19 15.49
N PRO A 43 -7.46 6.08 15.67
CA PRO A 43 -8.03 5.77 16.96
C PRO A 43 -6.93 5.46 17.97
N GLU A 44 -7.19 5.65 19.26
CA GLU A 44 -6.27 5.18 20.30
C GLU A 44 -6.17 3.65 20.27
N GLY A 45 -4.98 3.12 20.51
CA GLY A 45 -4.80 1.68 20.61
C GLY A 45 -3.42 1.16 20.27
N ILE A 46 -3.31 -0.18 20.32
CA ILE A 46 -2.05 -0.89 20.12
C ILE A 46 -1.49 -0.64 18.70
N ALA A 47 -2.35 -0.58 17.69
CA ALA A 47 -1.94 -0.44 16.29
C ALA A 47 -1.19 0.87 16.04
N VAL A 48 -1.72 2.01 16.48
CA VAL A 48 -1.04 3.30 16.33
C VAL A 48 0.24 3.36 17.16
N ASN A 49 0.25 2.78 18.37
CA ASN A 49 1.44 2.74 19.21
C ASN A 49 2.58 1.94 18.55
N GLN A 50 2.29 0.77 17.98
CA GLN A 50 3.26 -0.03 17.25
C GLN A 50 3.81 0.71 16.00
N TYR A 51 2.98 1.45 15.31
CA TYR A 51 3.42 2.30 14.22
C TYR A 51 4.39 3.39 14.71
N LEU A 52 4.05 4.09 15.80
CA LEU A 52 4.91 5.13 16.39
C LEU A 52 6.25 4.57 16.89
N GLU A 53 6.24 3.41 17.53
CA GLU A 53 7.44 2.69 17.94
C GLU A 53 8.34 2.31 16.75
N SER A 54 7.75 1.94 15.61
CA SER A 54 8.50 1.66 14.39
C SER A 54 9.25 2.89 13.90
N ILE A 55 8.60 4.05 13.89
CA ILE A 55 9.24 5.32 13.51
C ILE A 55 10.37 5.69 14.48
N ASP A 56 10.16 5.52 15.79
CA ASP A 56 11.22 5.76 16.79
C ASP A 56 12.41 4.82 16.61
N SER A 57 12.13 3.55 16.27
CA SER A 57 13.18 2.57 15.97
C SER A 57 14.02 2.98 14.76
N TYR A 58 13.40 3.51 13.70
CA TYR A 58 14.13 4.01 12.52
C TYR A 58 14.97 5.26 12.84
N ASN A 59 14.43 6.17 13.65
CA ASN A 59 15.14 7.36 14.08
C ASN A 59 16.34 7.04 14.99
N GLN A 60 16.28 5.96 15.76
CA GLN A 60 17.29 5.60 16.77
C GLN A 60 18.26 4.51 16.33
N ARG A 61 18.08 3.89 15.16
CA ARG A 61 18.97 2.82 14.70
C ARG A 61 20.40 3.36 14.49
N ALA A 62 21.39 2.49 14.70
CA ALA A 62 22.80 2.86 14.58
C ALA A 62 23.23 3.13 13.13
N GLU A 63 22.65 2.37 12.18
CA GLU A 63 22.95 2.49 10.75
C GLU A 63 21.84 3.26 10.05
N SER A 64 22.21 4.31 9.31
CA SER A 64 21.30 5.16 8.53
C SER A 64 20.06 5.63 9.32
N PRO A 65 20.24 6.30 10.48
CA PRO A 65 19.11 6.81 11.26
C PRO A 65 18.29 7.81 10.45
N THR A 66 16.97 7.79 10.66
CA THR A 66 16.07 8.77 10.08
C THR A 66 15.81 9.92 11.06
N THR A 67 15.12 10.97 10.62
CA THR A 67 14.86 12.18 11.42
C THR A 67 13.39 12.59 11.39
N TRP A 68 12.49 11.61 11.30
CA TRP A 68 11.07 11.86 11.20
C TRP A 68 10.50 12.51 12.46
N LYS A 69 9.76 13.60 12.26
CA LYS A 69 8.99 14.30 13.28
C LYS A 69 7.54 13.86 13.21
N LYS A 70 6.94 13.53 14.34
CA LYS A 70 5.58 13.01 14.42
C LYS A 70 4.64 14.09 14.96
N GLN A 71 3.56 14.38 14.23
CA GLN A 71 2.39 15.14 14.71
C GLN A 71 1.23 14.16 14.81
N VAL A 72 0.88 13.79 16.03
CA VAL A 72 -0.07 12.72 16.32
C VAL A 72 -1.37 13.29 16.84
N TYR A 73 -2.48 12.87 16.25
CA TYR A 73 -3.83 13.01 16.77
C TYR A 73 -4.44 11.64 16.98
N THR A 74 -4.88 11.36 18.19
CA THR A 74 -5.63 10.14 18.52
C THR A 74 -6.99 10.51 19.10
N GLY A 75 -8.04 9.85 18.61
CA GLY A 75 -9.41 10.09 19.04
C GLY A 75 -10.42 9.38 18.12
N ASP A 76 -11.65 9.24 18.54
CA ASP A 76 -12.68 8.55 17.77
C ASP A 76 -13.08 9.30 16.49
N ASP A 77 -12.84 10.60 16.45
CA ASP A 77 -13.13 11.49 15.33
C ASP A 77 -11.90 11.73 14.41
N TYR A 78 -10.90 10.84 14.47
CA TYR A 78 -9.62 10.99 13.77
C TYR A 78 -9.77 11.25 12.25
N LEU A 79 -10.73 10.62 11.57
CA LEU A 79 -11.00 10.86 10.14
C LEU A 79 -11.55 12.28 9.93
N GLN A 80 -12.56 12.67 10.70
CA GLN A 80 -13.16 14.00 10.62
C GLN A 80 -12.13 15.08 10.92
N LYS A 81 -11.26 14.82 11.90
CA LYS A 81 -10.16 15.72 12.29
C LYS A 81 -9.16 15.88 11.16
N MET A 82 -8.74 14.77 10.52
CA MET A 82 -7.85 14.82 9.35
C MET A 82 -8.47 15.67 8.23
N LEU A 83 -9.73 15.41 7.91
CA LEU A 83 -10.45 16.12 6.83
C LEU A 83 -10.61 17.62 7.16
N ALA A 84 -10.89 17.96 8.41
CA ALA A 84 -11.06 19.35 8.86
C ALA A 84 -9.73 20.11 8.92
N ASP A 85 -8.67 19.50 9.39
CA ASP A 85 -7.34 20.10 9.44
C ASP A 85 -6.78 20.35 8.05
N HIS A 86 -7.10 19.50 7.11
CA HIS A 86 -6.68 19.55 5.70
C HIS A 86 -5.19 19.88 5.53
N LYS A 87 -4.33 19.19 6.30
CA LYS A 87 -2.87 19.37 6.31
C LYS A 87 -2.21 18.23 5.59
N GLY A 88 -1.19 18.55 4.79
CA GLY A 88 -0.51 17.58 3.93
C GLY A 88 -1.19 17.42 2.56
N ASN A 89 -0.62 16.56 1.72
CA ASN A 89 -1.10 16.36 0.34
C ASN A 89 -1.18 14.89 -0.09
N VAL A 90 -0.55 13.97 0.65
CA VAL A 90 -0.55 12.53 0.35
C VAL A 90 -0.99 11.76 1.59
N VAL A 91 -2.09 11.02 1.47
CA VAL A 91 -2.58 10.10 2.52
C VAL A 91 -2.06 8.70 2.26
N VAL A 92 -1.43 8.10 3.27
CA VAL A 92 -0.97 6.70 3.27
C VAL A 92 -1.95 5.86 4.09
N LEU A 93 -2.43 4.80 3.49
CA LEU A 93 -3.41 3.87 4.05
C LEU A 93 -2.82 2.46 4.11
N ALA A 94 -2.47 1.99 5.30
CA ALA A 94 -2.04 0.60 5.53
C ALA A 94 -2.53 0.15 6.90
N GLY A 95 -3.77 -0.30 6.96
CA GLY A 95 -4.47 -0.69 8.18
C GLY A 95 -5.64 -1.61 7.89
N ASN A 96 -6.68 -1.48 8.69
CA ASN A 96 -7.87 -2.30 8.60
C ASN A 96 -8.55 -2.18 7.21
N ASN A 97 -8.69 -3.31 6.52
CA ASN A 97 -9.16 -3.34 5.14
C ASN A 97 -10.65 -3.05 5.00
N GLN A 98 -11.46 -3.37 6.00
CA GLN A 98 -12.90 -3.07 6.01
C GLN A 98 -13.18 -1.56 5.92
N LYS A 99 -12.31 -0.73 6.47
CA LYS A 99 -12.47 0.73 6.47
C LYS A 99 -11.79 1.41 5.28
N LYS A 100 -10.84 0.72 4.65
CA LYS A 100 -9.88 1.31 3.71
C LYS A 100 -10.54 1.99 2.52
N THR A 101 -11.49 1.33 1.86
CA THR A 101 -12.15 1.90 0.67
C THR A 101 -12.89 3.20 0.98
N ARG A 102 -13.53 3.28 2.15
CA ARG A 102 -14.15 4.52 2.63
C ARG A 102 -13.09 5.61 2.85
N TYR A 103 -11.96 5.28 3.47
CA TYR A 103 -10.88 6.24 3.68
C TYR A 103 -10.30 6.77 2.35
N ILE A 104 -10.16 5.89 1.35
CA ILE A 104 -9.77 6.27 -0.01
C ILE A 104 -10.74 7.31 -0.56
N MET A 105 -12.02 7.00 -0.57
CA MET A 105 -13.05 7.87 -1.13
C MET A 105 -13.08 9.25 -0.42
N GLU A 106 -13.09 9.27 0.90
CA GLU A 106 -13.13 10.52 1.67
C GLU A 106 -11.85 11.36 1.47
N SER A 107 -10.69 10.73 1.38
CA SER A 107 -9.43 11.41 1.09
C SER A 107 -9.42 12.03 -0.31
N ILE A 108 -9.87 11.30 -1.33
CA ILE A 108 -9.98 11.82 -2.71
C ILE A 108 -11.00 12.97 -2.79
N LYS A 109 -12.16 12.84 -2.13
CA LYS A 109 -13.13 13.95 -2.05
C LYS A 109 -12.53 15.21 -1.47
N ALA A 110 -11.72 15.06 -0.44
CA ALA A 110 -11.02 16.16 0.23
C ALA A 110 -9.81 16.71 -0.54
N GLY A 111 -9.41 16.12 -1.66
CA GLY A 111 -8.33 16.63 -2.51
C GLY A 111 -6.94 16.08 -2.19
N TYR A 112 -6.84 14.99 -1.44
CA TYR A 112 -5.57 14.31 -1.21
C TYR A 112 -5.22 13.33 -2.31
N HIS A 113 -3.94 13.20 -2.63
CA HIS A 113 -3.40 12.01 -3.26
C HIS A 113 -3.44 10.85 -2.27
N VAL A 114 -3.62 9.63 -2.75
CA VAL A 114 -3.74 8.45 -1.88
C VAL A 114 -2.77 7.36 -2.33
N LEU A 115 -1.99 6.87 -1.36
CA LEU A 115 -1.18 5.66 -1.47
C LEU A 115 -1.78 4.62 -0.52
N ALA A 116 -2.38 3.58 -1.07
CA ALA A 116 -3.07 2.56 -0.29
C ALA A 116 -2.41 1.19 -0.42
N ASP A 117 -2.18 0.53 0.71
CA ASP A 117 -1.71 -0.86 0.74
C ASP A 117 -2.81 -1.82 0.25
N LYS A 118 -2.40 -2.89 -0.36
CA LYS A 118 -3.31 -3.97 -0.82
C LYS A 118 -3.96 -4.69 0.39
N PRO A 119 -5.15 -5.28 0.23
CA PRO A 119 -6.14 -5.03 -0.82
C PRO A 119 -6.84 -3.68 -0.64
N LEU A 120 -7.27 -3.07 -1.74
CA LEU A 120 -7.98 -1.78 -1.68
C LEU A 120 -9.47 -1.97 -1.40
N ALA A 121 -9.99 -3.16 -1.69
CA ALA A 121 -11.37 -3.57 -1.43
C ALA A 121 -11.41 -5.05 -1.07
N ILE A 122 -12.33 -5.46 -0.20
CA ILE A 122 -12.47 -6.85 0.26
C ILE A 122 -13.84 -7.47 -0.01
N ASN A 123 -14.74 -6.71 -0.60
CA ASN A 123 -16.09 -7.16 -0.94
C ASN A 123 -16.61 -6.42 -2.19
N PRO A 124 -17.69 -6.90 -2.83
CA PRO A 124 -18.23 -6.28 -4.04
C PRO A 124 -18.72 -4.85 -3.87
N GLN A 125 -19.21 -4.47 -2.70
CA GLN A 125 -19.70 -3.12 -2.40
C GLN A 125 -18.53 -2.14 -2.36
N ASP A 126 -17.46 -2.53 -1.67
CA ASP A 126 -16.23 -1.73 -1.61
C ASP A 126 -15.56 -1.65 -2.99
N PHE A 127 -15.60 -2.72 -3.79
CA PHE A 127 -15.06 -2.68 -5.16
C PHE A 127 -15.80 -1.65 -6.03
N LYS A 128 -17.13 -1.55 -5.90
CA LYS A 128 -17.90 -0.51 -6.58
C LYS A 128 -17.48 0.89 -6.12
N LEU A 129 -17.40 1.10 -4.81
CA LEU A 129 -16.96 2.38 -4.24
C LEU A 129 -15.53 2.73 -4.66
N LEU A 130 -14.64 1.76 -4.75
CA LEU A 130 -13.28 1.93 -5.23
C LEU A 130 -13.23 2.37 -6.70
N THR A 131 -14.08 1.78 -7.55
CA THR A 131 -14.20 2.17 -8.96
C THR A 131 -14.66 3.64 -9.08
N GLU A 132 -15.61 4.05 -8.27
CA GLU A 132 -16.06 5.46 -8.19
C GLU A 132 -14.94 6.38 -7.68
N ALA A 133 -14.13 5.92 -6.73
CA ALA A 133 -12.99 6.69 -6.21
C ALA A 133 -11.89 6.90 -7.26
N TYR A 134 -11.58 5.89 -8.09
CA TYR A 134 -10.66 6.04 -9.22
C TYR A 134 -11.16 7.04 -10.25
N GLN A 135 -12.46 6.98 -10.58
CA GLN A 135 -13.06 7.95 -11.49
C GLN A 135 -12.97 9.39 -10.95
N LEU A 136 -13.32 9.58 -9.69
CA LEU A 136 -13.24 10.88 -9.03
C LEU A 136 -11.79 11.39 -8.92
N ALA A 137 -10.83 10.50 -8.62
CA ALA A 137 -9.42 10.85 -8.59
C ALA A 137 -8.95 11.37 -9.95
N LYS A 138 -9.34 10.70 -11.04
CA LYS A 138 -9.04 11.13 -12.41
C LYS A 138 -9.63 12.49 -12.71
N GLU A 139 -10.91 12.74 -12.37
CA GLU A 139 -11.60 14.01 -12.57
C GLU A 139 -10.92 15.17 -11.82
N LYS A 140 -10.43 14.89 -10.62
CA LYS A 140 -9.73 15.87 -9.76
C LYS A 140 -8.24 15.99 -10.05
N ASN A 141 -7.69 15.22 -10.98
CA ASN A 141 -6.25 15.11 -11.24
C ASN A 141 -5.45 14.73 -9.98
N LEU A 142 -5.98 13.78 -9.22
CA LEU A 142 -5.36 13.22 -8.03
C LEU A 142 -4.81 11.83 -8.31
N LEU A 143 -3.73 11.48 -7.63
CA LEU A 143 -3.15 10.15 -7.66
C LEU A 143 -3.88 9.25 -6.67
N LEU A 144 -4.38 8.11 -7.13
CA LEU A 144 -4.80 6.98 -6.32
C LEU A 144 -3.97 5.79 -6.76
N TYR A 145 -3.07 5.33 -5.91
CA TYR A 145 -2.10 4.29 -6.25
C TYR A 145 -2.10 3.16 -5.22
N ASP A 146 -2.08 1.93 -5.70
CA ASP A 146 -1.88 0.75 -4.86
C ASP A 146 -0.38 0.52 -4.57
N LEU A 147 -0.08 0.13 -3.35
CA LEU A 147 1.29 -0.17 -2.93
C LEU A 147 1.55 -1.68 -3.06
N MET A 148 1.63 -2.16 -4.31
CA MET A 148 1.98 -3.55 -4.62
C MET A 148 3.48 -3.76 -4.48
N THR A 149 3.92 -4.14 -3.29
CA THR A 149 5.34 -4.19 -2.89
C THR A 149 6.16 -5.22 -3.66
N GLU A 150 5.57 -6.35 -4.03
CA GLU A 150 6.27 -7.49 -4.65
C GLU A 150 6.87 -7.17 -6.02
N ARG A 151 6.28 -6.24 -6.77
CA ARG A 151 6.84 -5.79 -8.07
C ARG A 151 8.22 -5.13 -7.93
N TYR A 152 8.58 -4.66 -6.75
CA TYR A 152 9.83 -3.96 -6.46
C TYR A 152 10.89 -4.87 -5.82
N ASP A 153 10.56 -6.14 -5.57
CA ASP A 153 11.56 -7.13 -5.18
C ASP A 153 12.48 -7.43 -6.35
N ILE A 154 13.81 -7.39 -6.09
CA ILE A 154 14.82 -7.57 -7.15
C ILE A 154 14.71 -8.92 -7.85
N LEU A 155 14.31 -9.97 -7.13
CA LEU A 155 14.15 -11.31 -7.72
C LEU A 155 12.98 -11.33 -8.69
N ASN A 156 11.85 -10.70 -8.35
CA ASN A 156 10.68 -10.58 -9.22
C ASN A 156 10.98 -9.74 -10.46
N ILE A 157 11.78 -8.68 -10.31
CA ILE A 157 12.24 -7.87 -11.46
C ILE A 157 13.10 -8.71 -12.40
N ILE A 158 14.09 -9.45 -11.86
CA ILE A 158 14.96 -10.32 -12.66
C ILE A 158 14.16 -11.42 -13.34
N GLU A 159 13.24 -12.06 -12.62
CA GLU A 159 12.37 -13.09 -13.18
C GLU A 159 11.57 -12.56 -14.37
N LYS A 160 10.94 -11.37 -14.23
CA LYS A 160 10.24 -10.73 -15.35
C LYS A 160 11.15 -10.52 -16.56
N GLU A 161 12.34 -9.96 -16.36
CA GLU A 161 13.30 -9.73 -17.45
C GLU A 161 13.72 -11.04 -18.12
N LEU A 162 13.92 -12.11 -17.35
CA LEU A 162 14.25 -13.43 -17.88
C LEU A 162 13.12 -14.05 -18.68
N LEU A 163 11.88 -13.96 -18.21
CA LEU A 163 10.70 -14.48 -18.90
C LEU A 163 10.52 -13.87 -20.31
N HIS A 164 11.01 -12.66 -20.52
CA HIS A 164 10.95 -11.98 -21.82
C HIS A 164 12.15 -12.25 -22.73
N GLN A 165 13.09 -13.11 -22.31
CA GLN A 165 14.20 -13.57 -23.17
C GLN A 165 13.76 -14.79 -23.99
N THR A 166 12.91 -14.56 -24.99
CA THR A 166 12.29 -15.64 -25.80
C THR A 166 13.28 -16.49 -26.57
N GLU A 167 14.45 -15.95 -26.90
CA GLU A 167 15.55 -16.71 -27.54
C GLU A 167 16.14 -17.79 -26.61
N LEU A 168 16.05 -17.60 -25.27
CA LEU A 168 16.57 -18.53 -24.29
C LEU A 168 15.48 -19.47 -23.73
N PHE A 169 14.30 -18.93 -23.45
CA PHE A 169 13.23 -19.65 -22.73
C PHE A 169 12.02 -19.98 -23.59
N GLY A 170 11.97 -19.47 -24.83
CA GLY A 170 10.80 -19.61 -25.71
C GLY A 170 9.66 -18.67 -25.33
N ASP A 171 8.54 -18.82 -26.04
CA ASP A 171 7.33 -18.04 -25.77
C ASP A 171 6.48 -18.67 -24.65
N LEU A 172 5.72 -17.83 -23.95
CA LEU A 172 4.73 -18.30 -22.99
C LEU A 172 3.73 -19.24 -23.66
N GLN A 173 3.67 -20.47 -23.16
CA GLN A 173 2.80 -21.50 -23.71
C GLN A 173 1.33 -21.20 -23.39
N LYS A 174 0.42 -21.64 -24.26
CA LYS A 174 -1.00 -21.59 -24.00
C LYS A 174 -1.40 -22.76 -23.10
N GLY A 175 -1.92 -22.45 -21.90
CA GLY A 175 -2.42 -23.46 -20.97
C GLY A 175 -3.91 -23.74 -21.10
N SER A 176 -4.39 -24.60 -20.21
CA SER A 176 -5.80 -24.89 -19.97
C SER A 176 -6.06 -25.00 -18.46
N PRO A 177 -7.31 -25.01 -17.98
CA PRO A 177 -7.60 -25.22 -16.56
C PRO A 177 -6.99 -26.50 -15.99
N ASP A 178 -6.93 -27.58 -16.76
CA ASP A 178 -6.36 -28.87 -16.34
C ASP A 178 -4.84 -28.94 -16.52
N ASN A 179 -4.27 -28.06 -17.32
CA ASN A 179 -2.83 -27.97 -17.58
C ASN A 179 -2.42 -26.50 -17.72
N PRO A 180 -2.35 -25.75 -16.64
CA PRO A 180 -2.01 -24.34 -16.68
C PRO A 180 -0.57 -24.12 -17.12
N SER A 181 -0.33 -23.07 -17.90
CA SER A 181 1.03 -22.71 -18.34
C SER A 181 1.81 -21.91 -17.32
N VAL A 182 1.11 -21.30 -16.37
CA VAL A 182 1.72 -20.56 -15.26
C VAL A 182 1.13 -21.07 -13.95
N ILE A 183 1.99 -21.45 -13.04
CA ILE A 183 1.61 -21.83 -11.67
C ILE A 183 2.49 -21.02 -10.73
N MET A 184 1.86 -20.33 -9.79
CA MET A 184 2.56 -19.58 -8.75
C MET A 184 2.03 -19.99 -7.38
N GLU A 185 2.94 -20.31 -6.47
CA GLU A 185 2.61 -20.73 -5.12
C GLU A 185 3.31 -19.82 -4.10
N SER A 186 2.67 -19.57 -2.98
CA SER A 186 3.25 -18.83 -1.86
C SER A 186 2.94 -19.51 -0.54
N VAL A 187 3.90 -19.45 0.37
CA VAL A 187 3.72 -19.91 1.75
C VAL A 187 3.70 -18.69 2.67
N HIS A 188 2.57 -18.46 3.32
CA HIS A 188 2.43 -17.39 4.28
C HIS A 188 2.60 -17.92 5.71
N HIS A 189 3.79 -17.71 6.27
CA HIS A 189 4.10 -18.21 7.60
C HIS A 189 3.36 -17.42 8.70
N PHE A 190 2.86 -18.14 9.72
CA PHE A 190 2.25 -17.52 10.92
C PHE A 190 3.26 -16.67 11.70
N PHE A 191 4.50 -17.13 11.78
CA PHE A 191 5.58 -16.42 12.46
C PHE A 191 6.55 -15.86 11.43
N LYS A 192 6.81 -14.57 11.53
CA LYS A 192 7.90 -13.92 10.79
C LYS A 192 8.44 -12.74 11.57
N THR A 193 9.65 -12.32 11.23
CA THR A 193 10.28 -11.11 11.77
C THR A 193 10.24 -9.99 10.75
N VAL A 194 10.03 -8.78 11.23
CA VAL A 194 10.13 -7.54 10.42
C VAL A 194 11.10 -6.61 11.15
N SER A 195 12.13 -6.15 10.45
CA SER A 195 13.20 -5.31 11.03
C SER A 195 13.82 -5.91 12.30
N GLY A 196 14.04 -7.24 12.30
CA GLY A 196 14.66 -7.97 13.41
C GLY A 196 13.76 -8.26 14.62
N LYS A 197 12.48 -7.88 14.57
CA LYS A 197 11.51 -8.13 15.66
C LYS A 197 10.39 -9.05 15.19
N PRO A 198 9.83 -9.91 16.08
CA PRO A 198 8.64 -10.68 15.76
C PRO A 198 7.49 -9.76 15.34
N LEU A 199 6.84 -10.09 14.21
CA LEU A 199 5.65 -9.39 13.76
C LEU A 199 4.45 -9.82 14.61
N ILE A 200 3.87 -8.88 15.33
CA ILE A 200 2.62 -9.06 16.07
C ILE A 200 1.49 -8.50 15.21
N ARG A 201 0.58 -9.37 14.79
CA ARG A 201 -0.58 -8.96 13.99
C ARG A 201 -1.73 -8.51 14.90
N PRO A 202 -2.46 -7.45 14.54
CA PRO A 202 -3.64 -7.05 15.29
C PRO A 202 -4.75 -8.10 15.18
N ALA A 203 -5.66 -8.14 16.15
CA ALA A 203 -6.73 -9.14 16.20
C ALA A 203 -7.63 -9.12 14.94
N TRP A 204 -7.92 -7.95 14.39
CA TRP A 204 -8.74 -7.80 13.19
C TRP A 204 -8.14 -8.49 11.95
N TYR A 205 -6.84 -8.73 11.93
CA TYR A 205 -6.16 -9.43 10.83
C TYR A 205 -6.65 -10.87 10.64
N TYR A 206 -7.17 -11.49 11.70
CA TYR A 206 -7.70 -12.86 11.70
C TYR A 206 -9.22 -12.91 11.51
N ASP A 207 -9.85 -11.79 11.29
CA ASP A 207 -11.28 -11.66 11.03
C ASP A 207 -11.48 -11.35 9.53
N VAL A 208 -12.08 -12.28 8.80
CA VAL A 208 -12.30 -12.17 7.35
C VAL A 208 -13.20 -11.00 6.96
N GLU A 209 -14.08 -10.55 7.85
CA GLU A 209 -14.92 -9.38 7.61
C GLU A 209 -14.12 -8.08 7.66
N GLN A 210 -12.98 -8.08 8.34
CA GLN A 210 -12.12 -6.92 8.48
C GLN A 210 -10.87 -6.99 7.59
N GLN A 211 -10.29 -8.16 7.43
CA GLN A 211 -9.10 -8.39 6.63
C GLN A 211 -9.43 -8.72 5.17
N GLY A 212 -10.53 -9.40 4.93
CA GLY A 212 -10.85 -10.07 3.67
C GLY A 212 -10.41 -11.52 3.67
N GLU A 213 -10.93 -12.28 2.71
CA GLU A 213 -10.55 -13.67 2.47
C GLU A 213 -9.08 -13.81 2.07
N GLY A 214 -8.51 -15.03 2.19
CA GLY A 214 -7.12 -15.29 1.81
C GLY A 214 -6.77 -14.91 0.37
N ILE A 215 -7.74 -14.99 -0.53
CA ILE A 215 -7.60 -14.51 -1.93
C ILE A 215 -7.33 -13.00 -1.95
N ALA A 216 -8.02 -12.23 -1.14
CA ALA A 216 -7.84 -10.78 -1.09
C ALA A 216 -6.51 -10.37 -0.41
N ASP A 217 -6.02 -11.14 0.55
CA ASP A 217 -4.77 -10.83 1.26
C ASP A 217 -3.52 -11.29 0.50
N VAL A 218 -3.27 -12.60 0.42
CA VAL A 218 -2.01 -13.14 -0.12
C VAL A 218 -2.08 -13.34 -1.63
N THR A 219 -3.17 -13.90 -2.13
CA THR A 219 -3.31 -14.23 -3.56
C THR A 219 -3.32 -12.99 -4.44
N THR A 220 -3.65 -11.82 -3.90
CA THR A 220 -3.54 -10.54 -4.59
C THR A 220 -2.12 -10.33 -5.13
N HIS A 221 -1.07 -10.64 -4.37
CA HIS A 221 0.30 -10.55 -4.83
C HIS A 221 0.60 -11.51 -5.98
N LEU A 222 0.11 -12.75 -5.90
CA LEU A 222 0.36 -13.76 -6.94
C LEU A 222 -0.30 -13.38 -8.25
N ILE A 223 -1.57 -12.97 -8.21
CA ILE A 223 -2.30 -12.51 -9.39
C ILE A 223 -1.63 -11.28 -10.01
N ASP A 224 -1.22 -10.34 -9.17
CA ASP A 224 -0.53 -9.13 -9.61
C ASP A 224 0.80 -9.45 -10.31
N LEU A 225 1.63 -10.32 -9.73
CA LEU A 225 2.89 -10.74 -10.30
C LEU A 225 2.69 -11.47 -11.64
N ILE A 226 1.75 -12.40 -11.72
CA ILE A 226 1.43 -13.10 -12.98
C ILE A 226 1.05 -12.09 -14.07
N ASN A 227 0.15 -11.15 -13.77
CA ASN A 227 -0.26 -10.14 -14.74
C ASN A 227 0.90 -9.25 -15.16
N TRP A 228 1.70 -8.79 -14.22
CA TRP A 228 2.82 -7.89 -14.46
C TRP A 228 4.00 -8.56 -15.19
N GLN A 229 4.28 -9.83 -14.88
CA GLN A 229 5.37 -10.60 -15.48
C GLN A 229 4.98 -11.19 -16.84
N CYS A 230 3.83 -11.85 -16.92
CA CYS A 230 3.44 -12.63 -18.11
C CYS A 230 2.63 -11.82 -19.13
N PHE A 231 1.92 -10.77 -18.69
CA PHE A 231 1.00 -10.00 -19.52
C PHE A 231 1.15 -8.48 -19.34
N PRO A 232 2.37 -7.90 -19.43
CA PRO A 232 2.64 -6.51 -19.04
C PRO A 232 1.85 -5.48 -19.85
N ASP A 233 1.51 -5.79 -21.09
CA ASP A 233 0.82 -4.87 -22.01
C ASP A 233 -0.67 -5.18 -22.18
N LYS A 234 -1.20 -6.13 -21.38
CA LYS A 234 -2.58 -6.58 -21.48
C LYS A 234 -3.44 -5.97 -20.37
N THR A 235 -4.49 -5.28 -20.75
CA THR A 235 -5.55 -4.92 -19.81
C THR A 235 -6.41 -6.15 -19.50
N ILE A 236 -6.48 -6.52 -18.23
CA ILE A 236 -7.31 -7.63 -17.76
C ILE A 236 -8.73 -7.14 -17.51
N HIS A 237 -9.69 -7.79 -18.13
CA HIS A 237 -11.12 -7.54 -17.93
C HIS A 237 -11.69 -8.64 -17.04
N TYR A 238 -11.91 -8.34 -15.75
CA TYR A 238 -12.33 -9.33 -14.76
C TYR A 238 -13.61 -10.10 -15.13
N GLN A 239 -14.49 -9.50 -15.92
CA GLN A 239 -15.74 -10.17 -16.36
C GLN A 239 -15.53 -11.23 -17.44
N SER A 240 -14.48 -11.16 -18.23
CA SER A 240 -14.21 -12.06 -19.36
C SER A 240 -12.94 -12.89 -19.20
N ASP A 241 -11.97 -12.39 -18.45
CA ASP A 241 -10.63 -12.95 -18.39
C ASP A 241 -10.36 -13.73 -17.09
N VAL A 242 -11.30 -13.67 -16.12
CA VAL A 242 -11.23 -14.42 -14.85
C VAL A 242 -12.39 -15.41 -14.78
N THR A 243 -12.08 -16.68 -14.52
CA THR A 243 -13.07 -17.76 -14.41
C THR A 243 -12.91 -18.52 -13.09
#